data_ae65c40403314bf2e7b1ae868ae0331e
#
_entry.id   ae65c40403314bf2e7b1ae868ae0331e
#
_cell.length_a   1.000
_cell.length_b   1.000
_cell.length_c   1.000
_cell.angle_alpha   90.00
_cell.angle_beta   90.00
_cell.angle_gamma   90.00
#
_symmetry.space_group_name_H-M   'P 1'
#
loop_
_entity.id
_entity.type
_entity.pdbx_description
1 polymer ?
#
loop_
_entity_poly.entity_id
_entity_poly.type
_entity_poly.pdbx_seq_one_letter_code
_entity_poly.pdbx_strand_id
1 'polypeptide(L)'
;LQMLAIFLIPAALCLVFGRMVGDERQGWTILATMSLLFVVAVVAATTFEQQGNPLLASLGVDQAASILQAGGNMEGKETRFGIVTSALFAVITTAASCGAVIAMHDSFTPLGGMVPIVLMQLGEVVFGGVGSGLYGMLVFAIMAVFIAGLMIGRTPEYLGKKIETHEMKLVSIAILVTPLLVLLGTAVAVMSEAGRAGLSNPGAHGFSQVLYALSSAANNNGSAFAGLSANTPFYNVLLAVAMWLGHFGVIVPVLAMAG
;
A
#
# COMPACT_ATOMS: atom_id res chain seq x y z
N LEU A 1 -8.42 -15.83 10.74
CA LEU A 1 -9.71 -15.15 10.82
C LEU A 1 -9.58 -13.64 10.52
N GLN A 2 -8.65 -12.92 11.18
CA GLN A 2 -8.44 -11.48 10.98
C GLN A 2 -8.13 -11.14 9.52
N MET A 3 -7.23 -11.85 8.86
CA MET A 3 -6.90 -11.68 7.45
C MET A 3 -8.13 -11.80 6.53
N LEU A 4 -8.99 -12.78 6.80
CA LEU A 4 -10.24 -12.95 6.05
C LEU A 4 -11.21 -11.79 6.30
N ALA A 5 -11.35 -11.35 7.55
CA ALA A 5 -12.25 -10.27 7.92
C ALA A 5 -11.87 -8.93 7.24
N ILE A 6 -10.56 -8.66 7.10
CA ILE A 6 -10.07 -7.45 6.42
C ILE A 6 -10.52 -7.41 4.95
N PHE A 7 -10.49 -8.54 4.25
CA PHE A 7 -10.81 -8.59 2.82
C PHE A 7 -12.27 -8.86 2.48
N LEU A 8 -13.03 -9.44 3.42
CA LEU A 8 -14.40 -9.88 3.16
C LEU A 8 -15.33 -8.73 2.74
N ILE A 9 -15.27 -7.62 3.49
CA ILE A 9 -16.12 -6.45 3.24
C ILE A 9 -15.77 -5.78 1.90
N PRO A 10 -14.49 -5.43 1.61
CA PRO A 10 -14.11 -4.86 0.33
C PRO A 10 -14.43 -5.74 -0.88
N ALA A 11 -14.23 -7.06 -0.75
CA ALA A 11 -14.60 -8.00 -1.82
C ALA A 11 -16.11 -8.02 -2.07
N ALA A 12 -16.91 -8.04 -1.00
CA ALA A 12 -18.36 -7.99 -1.11
C ALA A 12 -18.84 -6.67 -1.78
N LEU A 13 -18.20 -5.54 -1.48
CA LEU A 13 -18.53 -4.26 -2.09
C LEU A 13 -18.33 -4.23 -3.61
N CYS A 14 -17.35 -4.97 -4.14
CA CYS A 14 -17.18 -5.11 -5.60
C CYS A 14 -18.40 -5.76 -6.24
N LEU A 15 -18.97 -6.80 -5.61
CA LEU A 15 -20.18 -7.47 -6.09
C LEU A 15 -21.41 -6.57 -5.95
N VAL A 16 -21.53 -5.85 -4.84
CA VAL A 16 -22.59 -4.85 -4.63
C VAL A 16 -22.54 -3.77 -5.71
N PHE A 17 -21.34 -3.26 -6.02
CA PHE A 17 -21.15 -2.30 -7.09
C PHE A 17 -21.67 -2.82 -8.44
N GLY A 18 -21.30 -4.04 -8.84
CA GLY A 18 -21.80 -4.64 -10.08
C GLY A 18 -23.31 -4.71 -10.16
N ARG A 19 -24.00 -5.03 -9.04
CA ARG A 19 -25.46 -5.02 -8.95
C ARG A 19 -26.07 -3.61 -9.03
N MET A 20 -25.43 -2.65 -8.35
CA MET A 20 -25.91 -1.25 -8.35
C MET A 20 -25.86 -0.60 -9.73
N VAL A 21 -24.83 -0.91 -10.53
CA VAL A 21 -24.69 -0.37 -11.89
C VAL A 21 -25.48 -1.19 -12.93
N GLY A 22 -26.12 -2.28 -12.54
CA GLY A 22 -26.91 -3.14 -13.44
C GLY A 22 -26.08 -4.04 -14.37
N ASP A 23 -24.76 -4.11 -14.13
CA ASP A 23 -23.85 -4.99 -14.86
C ASP A 23 -22.88 -5.69 -13.88
N GLU A 24 -23.21 -6.92 -13.51
CA GLU A 24 -22.38 -7.71 -12.59
C GLU A 24 -20.98 -7.96 -13.11
N ARG A 25 -20.75 -7.91 -14.44
CA ARG A 25 -19.41 -8.11 -15.04
C ARG A 25 -18.44 -7.03 -14.57
N GLN A 26 -18.91 -5.81 -14.35
CA GLN A 26 -18.07 -4.71 -13.85
C GLN A 26 -17.53 -5.03 -12.45
N GLY A 27 -18.40 -5.50 -11.55
CA GLY A 27 -17.99 -5.92 -10.21
C GLY A 27 -16.97 -7.06 -10.23
N TRP A 28 -17.20 -8.07 -11.05
CA TRP A 28 -16.28 -9.18 -11.22
C TRP A 28 -14.94 -8.76 -11.83
N THR A 29 -14.94 -7.83 -12.79
CA THR A 29 -13.70 -7.32 -13.40
C THR A 29 -12.84 -6.60 -12.37
N ILE A 30 -13.43 -5.73 -11.54
CA ILE A 30 -12.72 -5.03 -10.47
C ILE A 30 -12.17 -6.03 -9.46
N LEU A 31 -13.00 -6.97 -9.00
CA LEU A 31 -12.59 -8.01 -8.05
C LEU A 31 -11.44 -8.87 -8.60
N ALA A 32 -11.52 -9.25 -9.87
CA ALA A 32 -10.48 -10.04 -10.53
C ALA A 32 -9.16 -9.26 -10.64
N THR A 33 -9.23 -7.95 -10.98
CA THR A 33 -8.04 -7.09 -11.04
C THR A 33 -7.38 -6.95 -9.68
N MET A 34 -8.15 -6.67 -8.63
CA MET A 34 -7.63 -6.61 -7.26
C MET A 34 -7.03 -7.94 -6.82
N SER A 35 -7.71 -9.05 -7.11
CA SER A 35 -7.23 -10.39 -6.76
C SER A 35 -5.93 -10.75 -7.48
N LEU A 36 -5.80 -10.37 -8.75
CA LEU A 36 -4.57 -10.59 -9.51
C LEU A 36 -3.39 -9.83 -8.90
N LEU A 37 -3.57 -8.53 -8.62
CA LEU A 37 -2.54 -7.71 -7.99
C LEU A 37 -2.14 -8.25 -6.61
N PHE A 38 -3.13 -8.67 -5.83
CA PHE A 38 -2.91 -9.28 -4.52
C PHE A 38 -2.09 -10.58 -4.62
N VAL A 39 -2.46 -11.49 -5.50
CA VAL A 39 -1.74 -12.76 -5.68
C VAL A 39 -0.30 -12.53 -6.12
N VAL A 40 -0.07 -11.61 -7.06
CA VAL A 40 1.28 -11.22 -7.49
C VAL A 40 2.10 -10.70 -6.31
N ALA A 41 1.52 -9.81 -5.48
CA ALA A 41 2.20 -9.26 -4.30
C ALA A 41 2.52 -10.34 -3.25
N VAL A 42 1.58 -11.27 -2.98
CA VAL A 42 1.80 -12.39 -2.04
C VAL A 42 2.91 -13.31 -2.52
N VAL A 43 2.89 -13.69 -3.79
CA VAL A 43 3.92 -14.56 -4.38
C VAL A 43 5.27 -13.87 -4.31
N ALA A 44 5.36 -12.59 -4.67
CA ALA A 44 6.61 -11.83 -4.62
C ALA A 44 7.15 -11.74 -3.19
N ALA A 45 6.35 -11.26 -2.22
CA ALA A 45 6.77 -11.12 -0.83
C ALA A 45 7.21 -12.45 -0.22
N THR A 46 6.42 -13.52 -0.44
CA THR A 46 6.74 -14.84 0.10
C THR A 46 8.02 -15.39 -0.51
N THR A 47 8.21 -15.27 -1.82
CA THR A 47 9.41 -15.76 -2.51
C THR A 47 10.66 -15.03 -2.02
N PHE A 48 10.62 -13.70 -1.90
CA PHE A 48 11.76 -12.92 -1.43
C PHE A 48 12.13 -13.24 0.03
N GLU A 49 11.15 -13.44 0.89
CA GLU A 49 11.40 -13.78 2.29
C GLU A 49 11.87 -15.23 2.48
N GLN A 50 11.46 -16.16 1.63
CA GLN A 50 11.92 -17.54 1.67
C GLN A 50 13.36 -17.74 1.17
N GLN A 51 13.89 -16.85 0.32
CA GLN A 51 15.26 -16.90 -0.16
C GLN A 51 16.31 -16.59 0.92
N GLY A 52 15.87 -16.04 2.05
CA GLY A 52 16.76 -15.60 3.12
C GLY A 52 17.32 -14.20 2.89
N ASN A 53 18.00 -13.69 3.90
CA ASN A 53 18.61 -12.35 3.88
C ASN A 53 20.12 -12.45 3.68
N PRO A 54 20.67 -11.96 2.54
CA PRO A 54 22.10 -12.00 2.27
C PRO A 54 22.95 -11.27 3.32
N LEU A 55 22.41 -10.24 3.97
CA LEU A 55 23.10 -9.51 5.03
C LEU A 55 23.32 -10.39 6.26
N LEU A 56 22.31 -11.19 6.63
CA LEU A 56 22.42 -12.14 7.75
C LEU A 56 23.36 -13.30 7.40
N ALA A 57 23.36 -13.75 6.14
CA ALA A 57 24.28 -14.78 5.68
C ALA A 57 25.75 -14.34 5.82
N SER A 58 26.06 -13.07 5.55
CA SER A 58 27.40 -12.51 5.72
C SER A 58 27.88 -12.47 7.18
N LEU A 59 26.94 -12.47 8.13
CA LEU A 59 27.22 -12.52 9.58
C LEU A 59 27.32 -13.96 10.11
N GLY A 60 27.21 -14.98 9.24
CA GLY A 60 27.31 -16.39 9.62
C GLY A 60 26.01 -16.99 10.21
N VAL A 61 24.87 -16.29 10.05
CA VAL A 61 23.57 -16.81 10.50
C VAL A 61 23.14 -17.93 9.57
N ASP A 62 22.86 -19.12 10.13
CA ASP A 62 22.32 -20.24 9.38
C ASP A 62 20.84 -19.96 9.03
N GLN A 63 20.53 -19.88 7.75
CA GLN A 63 19.21 -19.69 7.19
C GLN A 63 18.70 -20.92 6.42
N ALA A 64 19.37 -22.07 6.56
CA ALA A 64 18.93 -23.30 5.94
C ALA A 64 17.72 -23.88 6.68
N ALA A 65 16.75 -24.42 5.95
CA ALA A 65 15.63 -25.13 6.55
C ALA A 65 16.11 -26.41 7.25
N SER A 66 15.68 -26.63 8.48
CA SER A 66 16.01 -27.80 9.28
C SER A 66 14.80 -28.24 10.13
N ILE A 67 14.96 -29.31 10.90
CA ILE A 67 13.91 -29.76 11.85
C ILE A 67 13.65 -28.69 12.93
N LEU A 68 14.64 -27.85 13.22
CA LEU A 68 14.58 -26.85 14.30
C LEU A 68 14.20 -25.43 13.81
N GLN A 69 14.30 -25.15 12.52
CA GLN A 69 14.01 -23.82 11.95
C GLN A 69 13.39 -23.92 10.56
N ALA A 70 12.55 -22.95 10.24
CA ALA A 70 11.83 -22.89 8.97
C ALA A 70 12.74 -22.57 7.76
N GLY A 71 13.96 -22.04 7.99
CA GLY A 71 14.82 -21.49 6.95
C GLY A 71 14.37 -20.11 6.47
N GLY A 72 15.08 -19.55 5.48
CA GLY A 72 14.78 -18.23 4.94
C GLY A 72 14.98 -17.07 5.94
N ASN A 73 14.37 -15.93 5.66
CA ASN A 73 14.46 -14.74 6.52
C ASN A 73 13.46 -14.81 7.67
N MET A 74 13.89 -15.30 8.80
CA MET A 74 13.09 -15.36 10.04
C MET A 74 13.27 -14.14 10.95
N GLU A 75 14.14 -13.19 10.58
CA GLU A 75 14.32 -11.96 11.36
C GLU A 75 13.00 -11.21 11.52
N GLY A 76 12.71 -10.78 12.74
CA GLY A 76 11.48 -10.04 13.04
C GLY A 76 10.17 -10.81 12.84
N LYS A 77 10.22 -12.15 12.67
CA LYS A 77 9.06 -13.02 12.50
C LYS A 77 8.95 -14.01 13.65
N GLU A 78 7.72 -14.29 14.06
CA GLU A 78 7.46 -15.29 15.09
C GLU A 78 7.47 -16.71 14.50
N THR A 79 8.11 -17.64 15.17
CA THR A 79 8.20 -19.04 14.73
C THR A 79 6.83 -19.71 14.59
N ARG A 80 5.85 -19.33 15.41
CA ARG A 80 4.47 -19.85 15.34
C ARG A 80 3.74 -19.47 14.05
N PHE A 81 4.09 -18.36 13.41
CA PHE A 81 3.47 -17.92 12.16
C PHE A 81 4.31 -18.31 10.94
N GLY A 82 5.62 -18.32 11.08
CA GLY A 82 6.55 -18.61 10.00
C GLY A 82 6.58 -17.51 8.93
N ILE A 83 7.34 -17.75 7.87
CA ILE A 83 7.59 -16.76 6.81
C ILE A 83 6.33 -16.51 5.99
N VAL A 84 5.66 -17.56 5.52
CA VAL A 84 4.52 -17.46 4.60
C VAL A 84 3.38 -16.64 5.20
N THR A 85 3.00 -16.93 6.44
CA THR A 85 1.91 -16.22 7.11
C THR A 85 2.29 -14.78 7.41
N SER A 86 3.55 -14.54 7.80
CA SER A 86 4.06 -13.19 8.06
C SER A 86 4.09 -12.32 6.80
N ALA A 87 4.59 -12.87 5.69
CA ALA A 87 4.59 -12.19 4.39
C ALA A 87 3.16 -11.95 3.88
N LEU A 88 2.28 -12.96 3.98
CA LEU A 88 0.87 -12.82 3.62
C LEU A 88 0.19 -11.71 4.43
N PHE A 89 0.42 -11.64 5.74
CA PHE A 89 -0.19 -10.61 6.57
C PHE A 89 0.36 -9.21 6.23
N ALA A 90 1.66 -9.09 5.94
CA ALA A 90 2.26 -7.83 5.50
C ALA A 90 1.64 -7.33 4.19
N VAL A 91 1.38 -8.22 3.23
CA VAL A 91 0.68 -7.88 1.99
C VAL A 91 -0.77 -7.47 2.26
N ILE A 92 -1.50 -8.20 3.11
CA ILE A 92 -2.90 -7.90 3.44
C ILE A 92 -3.01 -6.52 4.11
N THR A 93 -2.18 -6.24 5.10
CA THR A 93 -2.25 -5.00 5.86
C THR A 93 -1.93 -3.77 5.02
N THR A 94 -1.01 -3.90 4.04
CA THR A 94 -0.61 -2.80 3.15
C THR A 94 -1.43 -2.70 1.86
N ALA A 95 -2.11 -3.78 1.49
CA ALA A 95 -3.12 -3.75 0.42
C ALA A 95 -4.43 -3.10 0.87
N ALA A 96 -4.79 -3.25 2.15
CA ALA A 96 -6.10 -2.90 2.69
C ALA A 96 -6.10 -1.74 3.69
N SER A 97 -5.00 -0.99 3.85
CA SER A 97 -4.89 0.14 4.81
C SER A 97 -5.26 -0.25 6.26
N CYS A 98 -4.78 -1.41 6.70
CA CYS A 98 -5.17 -1.95 8.01
C CYS A 98 -4.21 -1.51 9.14
N GLY A 99 -2.91 -1.46 8.88
CA GLY A 99 -1.86 -1.08 9.83
C GLY A 99 -1.48 -2.15 10.86
N ALA A 100 -2.27 -3.20 11.04
CA ALA A 100 -1.93 -4.29 11.93
C ALA A 100 -0.75 -5.12 11.38
N VAL A 101 0.13 -5.57 12.26
CA VAL A 101 1.31 -6.36 11.89
C VAL A 101 1.49 -7.56 12.81
N ILE A 102 2.02 -8.66 12.27
CA ILE A 102 2.44 -9.85 13.04
C ILE A 102 3.93 -10.14 12.85
N ALA A 103 4.62 -9.31 12.10
CA ALA A 103 6.05 -9.38 11.87
C ALA A 103 6.62 -7.97 11.78
N MET A 104 7.91 -7.82 12.07
CA MET A 104 8.61 -6.55 11.95
C MET A 104 8.94 -6.28 10.49
N HIS A 105 8.20 -5.38 9.84
CA HIS A 105 8.38 -5.08 8.41
C HIS A 105 9.77 -4.49 8.11
N ASP A 106 10.37 -3.80 9.07
CA ASP A 106 11.74 -3.25 8.97
C ASP A 106 12.81 -4.34 8.79
N SER A 107 12.53 -5.56 9.26
CA SER A 107 13.42 -6.73 9.17
C SER A 107 13.17 -7.59 7.93
N PHE A 108 12.31 -7.16 7.01
CA PHE A 108 12.11 -7.86 5.74
C PHE A 108 13.35 -7.67 4.84
N THR A 109 13.57 -8.63 3.95
CA THR A 109 14.59 -8.46 2.91
C THR A 109 14.31 -7.20 2.09
N PRO A 110 15.31 -6.56 1.45
CA PRO A 110 15.07 -5.35 0.67
C PRO A 110 13.94 -5.48 -0.37
N LEU A 111 13.87 -6.61 -1.06
CA LEU A 111 12.80 -6.89 -2.04
C LEU A 111 11.48 -7.29 -1.36
N GLY A 112 11.54 -8.02 -0.24
CA GLY A 112 10.36 -8.34 0.55
C GLY A 112 9.71 -7.10 1.14
N GLY A 113 10.50 -6.17 1.69
CA GLY A 113 10.03 -4.88 2.21
C GLY A 113 9.58 -3.89 1.14
N MET A 114 10.07 -4.04 -0.10
CA MET A 114 9.58 -3.24 -1.23
C MET A 114 8.09 -3.51 -1.52
N VAL A 115 7.62 -4.74 -1.37
CA VAL A 115 6.21 -5.10 -1.69
C VAL A 115 5.21 -4.28 -0.88
N PRO A 116 5.29 -4.20 0.46
CA PRO A 116 4.44 -3.31 1.25
C PRO A 116 4.52 -1.84 0.83
N ILE A 117 5.72 -1.33 0.53
CA ILE A 117 5.91 0.05 0.08
C ILE A 117 5.14 0.30 -1.23
N VAL A 118 5.30 -0.59 -2.22
CA VAL A 118 4.61 -0.48 -3.52
C VAL A 118 3.10 -0.52 -3.36
N LEU A 119 2.56 -1.41 -2.53
CA LEU A 119 1.13 -1.50 -2.27
C LEU A 119 0.56 -0.22 -1.66
N MET A 120 1.27 0.37 -0.68
CA MET A 120 0.88 1.66 -0.11
C MET A 120 0.99 2.80 -1.14
N GLN A 121 2.07 2.85 -1.93
CA GLN A 121 2.24 3.88 -2.96
C GLN A 121 1.25 3.74 -4.12
N LEU A 122 0.73 2.54 -4.36
CA LEU A 122 -0.40 2.33 -5.28
C LEU A 122 -1.72 2.94 -4.75
N GLY A 123 -1.73 3.43 -3.51
CA GLY A 123 -2.90 4.03 -2.88
C GLY A 123 -3.78 3.04 -2.15
N GLU A 124 -3.24 1.86 -1.82
CA GLU A 124 -3.94 0.78 -1.10
C GLU A 124 -5.28 0.40 -1.73
N VAL A 125 -5.33 0.46 -3.05
CA VAL A 125 -6.56 0.18 -3.83
C VAL A 125 -6.83 -1.31 -4.05
N VAL A 126 -5.90 -2.16 -3.62
CA VAL A 126 -6.04 -3.62 -3.68
C VAL A 126 -6.84 -4.07 -2.46
N PHE A 127 -8.11 -4.24 -2.60
CA PHE A 127 -9.14 -4.42 -1.58
C PHE A 127 -9.34 -3.23 -0.63
N GLY A 128 -8.35 -2.42 -0.44
CA GLY A 128 -8.42 -1.10 0.13
C GLY A 128 -8.71 -0.94 1.60
N GLY A 129 -8.46 0.27 2.04
CA GLY A 129 -8.52 0.74 3.40
C GLY A 129 -9.60 1.78 3.66
N VAL A 130 -9.21 3.04 3.78
CA VAL A 130 -10.12 4.12 4.20
C VAL A 130 -11.34 4.21 3.30
N GLY A 131 -12.49 3.86 3.87
CA GLY A 131 -13.74 3.79 3.17
C GLY A 131 -13.88 2.54 2.30
N SER A 132 -13.05 2.31 1.33
CA SER A 132 -12.92 1.08 0.53
C SER A 132 -11.93 1.30 -0.61
N GLY A 133 -11.09 0.31 -0.92
CA GLY A 133 -10.30 0.30 -2.16
C GLY A 133 -11.13 0.32 -3.43
N LEU A 134 -12.42 0.00 -3.33
CA LEU A 134 -13.33 0.05 -4.45
C LEU A 134 -13.36 1.43 -5.11
N TYR A 135 -13.57 2.51 -4.37
CA TYR A 135 -13.61 3.84 -4.99
C TYR A 135 -12.23 4.31 -5.47
N GLY A 136 -11.16 3.96 -4.76
CA GLY A 136 -9.80 4.21 -5.24
C GLY A 136 -9.52 3.48 -6.56
N MET A 137 -9.90 2.21 -6.66
CA MET A 137 -9.80 1.45 -7.91
C MET A 137 -10.70 2.03 -9.01
N LEU A 138 -11.87 2.54 -8.70
CA LEU A 138 -12.75 3.23 -9.64
C LEU A 138 -12.13 4.52 -10.17
N VAL A 139 -11.42 5.30 -9.33
CA VAL A 139 -10.65 6.48 -9.76
C VAL A 139 -9.60 6.10 -10.81
N PHE A 140 -8.86 5.00 -10.59
CA PHE A 140 -7.92 4.48 -11.59
C PHE A 140 -8.63 3.95 -12.84
N ALA A 141 -9.78 3.30 -12.71
CA ALA A 141 -10.56 2.83 -13.85
C ALA A 141 -11.04 4.00 -14.72
N ILE A 142 -11.54 5.08 -14.10
CA ILE A 142 -11.96 6.30 -14.80
C ILE A 142 -10.77 6.91 -15.55
N MET A 143 -9.60 7.02 -14.91
CA MET A 143 -8.39 7.52 -15.56
C MET A 143 -7.97 6.65 -16.73
N ALA A 144 -7.98 5.32 -16.56
CA ALA A 144 -7.59 4.38 -17.61
C ALA A 144 -8.53 4.46 -18.82
N VAL A 145 -9.85 4.53 -18.59
CA VAL A 145 -10.86 4.67 -19.66
C VAL A 145 -10.70 6.02 -20.36
N PHE A 146 -10.43 7.09 -19.62
CA PHE A 146 -10.20 8.41 -20.20
C PHE A 146 -8.99 8.42 -21.13
N ILE A 147 -7.84 7.91 -20.66
CA ILE A 147 -6.62 7.83 -21.46
C ILE A 147 -6.84 6.95 -22.71
N ALA A 148 -7.41 5.76 -22.53
CA ALA A 148 -7.70 4.84 -23.62
C ALA A 148 -8.66 5.46 -24.65
N GLY A 149 -9.71 6.14 -24.21
CA GLY A 149 -10.66 6.85 -25.09
C GLY A 149 -9.99 7.92 -25.94
N LEU A 150 -9.13 8.73 -25.32
CA LEU A 150 -8.37 9.76 -26.04
C LEU A 150 -7.40 9.17 -27.07
N MET A 151 -6.72 8.05 -26.71
CA MET A 151 -5.78 7.39 -27.62
C MET A 151 -6.47 6.84 -28.88
N ILE A 152 -7.72 6.40 -28.75
CA ILE A 152 -8.51 5.86 -29.88
C ILE A 152 -9.28 6.95 -30.64
N GLY A 153 -9.26 8.19 -30.13
CA GLY A 153 -10.00 9.32 -30.70
C GLY A 153 -11.50 9.26 -30.47
N ARG A 154 -11.94 8.59 -29.40
CA ARG A 154 -13.34 8.50 -28.98
C ARG A 154 -13.59 9.33 -27.75
N THR A 155 -14.82 9.83 -27.56
CA THR A 155 -15.24 10.46 -26.31
C THR A 155 -15.16 9.42 -25.18
N PRO A 156 -14.38 9.67 -24.11
CA PRO A 156 -14.28 8.74 -22.99
C PRO A 156 -15.63 8.62 -22.26
N GLU A 157 -16.11 7.39 -22.10
CA GLU A 157 -17.36 7.08 -21.39
C GLU A 157 -17.13 5.89 -20.47
N TYR A 158 -17.64 5.98 -19.24
CA TYR A 158 -17.64 4.87 -18.29
C TYR A 158 -19.04 4.66 -17.73
N LEU A 159 -19.53 3.42 -17.79
CA LEU A 159 -20.88 3.05 -17.35
C LEU A 159 -22.01 3.91 -17.96
N GLY A 160 -21.86 4.26 -19.24
CA GLY A 160 -22.84 5.09 -19.97
C GLY A 160 -22.81 6.58 -19.62
N LYS A 161 -21.84 7.02 -18.79
CA LYS A 161 -21.61 8.44 -18.49
C LYS A 161 -20.34 8.92 -19.16
N LYS A 162 -20.41 10.09 -19.80
CA LYS A 162 -19.26 10.77 -20.38
C LYS A 162 -18.36 11.29 -19.26
N ILE A 163 -17.05 11.09 -19.42
CA ILE A 163 -16.05 11.62 -18.51
C ILE A 163 -15.65 13.01 -19.01
N GLU A 164 -15.96 14.05 -18.26
CA GLU A 164 -15.69 15.43 -18.61
C GLU A 164 -14.39 15.95 -17.95
N THR A 165 -14.03 17.18 -18.28
CA THR A 165 -12.82 17.81 -17.73
C THR A 165 -12.89 18.00 -16.22
N HIS A 166 -14.09 18.18 -15.68
CA HIS A 166 -14.30 18.37 -14.24
C HIS A 166 -13.92 17.11 -13.46
N GLU A 167 -14.47 15.97 -13.85
CA GLU A 167 -14.17 14.68 -13.24
C GLU A 167 -12.68 14.35 -13.33
N MET A 168 -12.05 14.63 -14.49
CA MET A 168 -10.63 14.38 -14.66
C MET A 168 -9.73 15.27 -13.81
N LYS A 169 -10.13 16.51 -13.51
CA LYS A 169 -9.41 17.35 -12.53
C LYS A 169 -9.47 16.73 -11.13
N LEU A 170 -10.64 16.26 -10.71
CA LEU A 170 -10.83 15.64 -9.41
C LEU A 170 -10.08 14.29 -9.31
N VAL A 171 -10.13 13.46 -10.34
CA VAL A 171 -9.34 12.23 -10.47
C VAL A 171 -7.84 12.54 -10.34
N SER A 172 -7.35 13.54 -11.05
CA SER A 172 -5.93 13.92 -11.00
C SER A 172 -5.52 14.37 -9.59
N ILE A 173 -6.34 15.17 -8.91
CA ILE A 173 -6.08 15.59 -7.53
C ILE A 173 -6.04 14.38 -6.60
N ALA A 174 -7.04 13.49 -6.67
CA ALA A 174 -7.12 12.30 -5.82
C ALA A 174 -5.89 11.39 -5.97
N ILE A 175 -5.39 11.21 -7.20
CA ILE A 175 -4.23 10.36 -7.46
C ILE A 175 -2.91 11.04 -7.06
N LEU A 176 -2.77 12.35 -7.26
CA LEU A 176 -1.49 13.05 -7.10
C LEU A 176 -1.20 13.52 -5.67
N VAL A 177 -2.22 13.69 -4.83
CA VAL A 177 -2.05 14.19 -3.45
C VAL A 177 -1.13 13.27 -2.65
N THR A 178 -1.38 11.97 -2.63
CA THR A 178 -0.59 11.01 -1.84
C THR A 178 0.87 10.94 -2.28
N PRO A 179 1.22 10.75 -3.57
CA PRO A 179 2.61 10.79 -4.02
C PRO A 179 3.31 12.11 -3.71
N LEU A 180 2.61 13.24 -3.84
CA LEU A 180 3.17 14.55 -3.51
C LEU A 180 3.59 14.62 -2.05
N LEU A 181 2.71 14.20 -1.12
CA LEU A 181 2.99 14.17 0.31
C LEU A 181 4.14 13.24 0.65
N VAL A 182 4.16 12.05 0.06
CA VAL A 182 5.23 11.06 0.27
C VAL A 182 6.58 11.61 -0.19
N LEU A 183 6.67 12.13 -1.40
CA LEU A 183 7.94 12.59 -1.96
C LEU A 183 8.45 13.85 -1.26
N LEU A 184 7.60 14.86 -1.06
CA LEU A 184 8.01 16.09 -0.37
C LEU A 184 8.32 15.83 1.10
N GLY A 185 7.49 15.07 1.79
CA GLY A 185 7.73 14.72 3.20
C GLY A 185 9.03 13.93 3.38
N THR A 186 9.30 12.95 2.51
CA THR A 186 10.55 12.19 2.52
C THR A 186 11.73 13.12 2.25
N ALA A 187 11.66 14.00 1.26
CA ALA A 187 12.73 14.96 0.97
C ALA A 187 13.02 15.87 2.17
N VAL A 188 11.99 16.43 2.80
CA VAL A 188 12.13 17.26 4.01
C VAL A 188 12.78 16.47 5.14
N ALA A 189 12.34 15.23 5.38
CA ALA A 189 12.87 14.41 6.46
C ALA A 189 14.36 14.04 6.25
N VAL A 190 14.74 13.60 5.05
CA VAL A 190 16.14 13.20 4.81
C VAL A 190 17.11 14.37 4.71
N MET A 191 16.62 15.57 4.36
CA MET A 191 17.44 16.77 4.29
C MET A 191 17.58 17.47 5.65
N SER A 192 16.62 17.28 6.57
CA SER A 192 16.66 17.91 7.89
C SER A 192 17.49 17.09 8.89
N GLU A 193 18.18 17.76 9.81
CA GLU A 193 18.90 17.11 10.91
C GLU A 193 17.94 16.37 11.84
N ALA A 194 16.82 17.00 12.18
CA ALA A 194 15.78 16.41 13.04
C ALA A 194 15.16 15.14 12.45
N GLY A 195 15.00 15.08 11.12
CA GLY A 195 14.52 13.88 10.44
C GLY A 195 15.55 12.74 10.47
N ARG A 196 16.81 13.06 10.20
CA ARG A 196 17.90 12.07 10.23
C ARG A 196 18.20 11.53 11.63
N ALA A 197 17.98 12.33 12.66
CA ALA A 197 18.22 11.91 14.04
C ALA A 197 17.30 10.74 14.49
N GLY A 198 16.18 10.52 13.82
CA GLY A 198 15.26 9.41 14.09
C GLY A 198 15.64 8.08 13.43
N LEU A 199 16.65 8.06 12.55
CA LEU A 199 17.03 6.86 11.79
C LEU A 199 17.87 5.92 12.66
N SER A 200 17.50 4.65 12.71
CA SER A 200 18.30 3.60 13.36
C SER A 200 19.34 3.00 12.41
N ASN A 201 19.09 3.02 11.10
CA ASN A 201 19.95 2.45 10.09
C ASN A 201 20.48 3.53 9.13
N PRO A 202 21.78 3.56 8.82
CA PRO A 202 22.33 4.50 7.84
C PRO A 202 22.06 4.06 6.39
N GLY A 203 22.19 5.00 5.46
CA GLY A 203 22.17 4.71 4.03
C GLY A 203 20.80 4.37 3.47
N ALA A 204 20.75 3.42 2.54
CA ALA A 204 19.54 3.09 1.79
C ALA A 204 18.40 2.56 2.66
N HIS A 205 18.71 1.80 3.70
CA HIS A 205 17.68 1.28 4.61
C HIS A 205 17.03 2.40 5.41
N GLY A 206 17.81 3.34 5.95
CA GLY A 206 17.26 4.52 6.63
C GLY A 206 16.38 5.39 5.72
N PHE A 207 16.77 5.54 4.45
CA PHE A 207 15.91 6.19 3.45
C PHE A 207 14.57 5.44 3.32
N SER A 208 14.62 4.10 3.23
CA SER A 208 13.42 3.27 3.14
C SER A 208 12.53 3.37 4.39
N GLN A 209 13.11 3.53 5.59
CA GLN A 209 12.36 3.76 6.83
C GLN A 209 11.52 5.04 6.76
N VAL A 210 12.11 6.14 6.29
CA VAL A 210 11.40 7.41 6.11
C VAL A 210 10.35 7.31 5.01
N LEU A 211 10.71 6.75 3.86
CA LEU A 211 9.80 6.57 2.74
C LEU A 211 8.59 5.73 3.13
N TYR A 212 8.82 4.64 3.87
CA TYR A 212 7.75 3.79 4.41
C TYR A 212 6.84 4.58 5.35
N ALA A 213 7.40 5.31 6.31
CA ALA A 213 6.61 6.08 7.28
C ALA A 213 5.71 7.11 6.59
N LEU A 214 6.24 7.83 5.60
CA LEU A 214 5.46 8.82 4.82
C LEU A 214 4.41 8.14 3.93
N SER A 215 4.75 7.01 3.29
CA SER A 215 3.80 6.23 2.49
C SER A 215 2.65 5.71 3.37
N SER A 216 2.98 5.19 4.54
CA SER A 216 2.00 4.71 5.52
C SER A 216 1.10 5.84 6.04
N ALA A 217 1.68 6.98 6.42
CA ALA A 217 0.92 8.12 6.92
C ALA A 217 0.01 8.74 5.84
N ALA A 218 0.54 8.99 4.64
CA ALA A 218 -0.22 9.60 3.56
C ALA A 218 -1.37 8.73 3.04
N ASN A 219 -1.24 7.39 3.13
CA ASN A 219 -2.30 6.45 2.79
C ASN A 219 -3.15 6.01 4.00
N ASN A 220 -2.86 6.53 5.20
CA ASN A 220 -3.57 6.20 6.44
C ASN A 220 -3.49 4.72 6.82
N ASN A 221 -2.41 4.04 6.50
CA ASN A 221 -2.18 2.64 6.83
C ASN A 221 -1.93 2.43 8.33
N GLY A 222 -0.83 2.97 8.84
CA GLY A 222 -0.42 2.86 10.24
C GLY A 222 0.71 1.88 10.51
N SER A 223 1.06 0.96 9.59
CA SER A 223 2.26 0.14 9.73
C SER A 223 3.52 0.97 9.54
N ALA A 224 4.65 0.50 10.08
CA ALA A 224 5.92 1.20 10.01
C ALA A 224 7.09 0.24 9.83
N PHE A 225 8.19 0.76 9.26
CA PHE A 225 9.50 0.20 9.52
C PHE A 225 9.93 0.69 10.91
N ALA A 226 9.82 -0.18 11.90
CA ALA A 226 9.87 0.17 13.32
C ALA A 226 11.26 0.60 13.83
N GLY A 227 12.28 0.56 12.97
CA GLY A 227 13.59 1.16 13.26
C GLY A 227 13.59 2.69 13.22
N LEU A 228 12.57 3.34 12.66
CA LEU A 228 12.41 4.78 12.72
C LEU A 228 11.88 5.23 14.09
N SER A 229 12.62 6.08 14.81
CA SER A 229 12.17 6.73 16.02
C SER A 229 11.21 7.89 15.70
N ALA A 230 9.95 7.55 15.44
CA ALA A 230 8.95 8.50 14.98
C ALA A 230 8.34 9.36 16.11
N ASN A 231 8.53 9.00 17.39
CA ASN A 231 7.98 9.78 18.51
C ASN A 231 8.87 10.99 18.83
N THR A 232 9.00 11.89 17.88
CA THR A 232 9.68 13.19 17.99
C THR A 232 8.73 14.30 17.55
N PRO A 233 8.88 15.55 18.01
CA PRO A 233 8.05 16.66 17.56
C PRO A 233 8.07 16.82 16.04
N PHE A 234 9.20 16.56 15.39
CA PHE A 234 9.36 16.63 13.93
C PHE A 234 8.47 15.62 13.22
N TYR A 235 8.61 14.33 13.53
CA TYR A 235 7.82 13.29 12.88
C TYR A 235 6.36 13.32 13.29
N ASN A 236 6.05 13.63 14.54
CA ASN A 236 4.66 13.75 15.00
C ASN A 236 3.88 14.78 14.18
N VAL A 237 4.48 15.95 13.91
CA VAL A 237 3.84 16.99 13.08
C VAL A 237 3.83 16.59 11.61
N LEU A 238 4.97 16.14 11.06
CA LEU A 238 5.09 15.80 9.64
C LEU A 238 4.12 14.68 9.23
N LEU A 239 4.08 13.59 10.01
CA LEU A 239 3.20 12.45 9.74
C LEU A 239 1.72 12.81 9.97
N ALA A 240 1.41 13.64 10.98
CA ALA A 240 0.03 14.11 11.20
C ALA A 240 -0.49 14.95 10.02
N VAL A 241 0.34 15.86 9.48
CA VAL A 241 -0.01 16.64 8.29
C VAL A 241 -0.18 15.74 7.07
N ALA A 242 0.75 14.79 6.85
CA ALA A 242 0.66 13.84 5.75
C ALA A 242 -0.63 12.99 5.84
N MET A 243 -0.96 12.51 7.02
CA MET A 243 -2.15 11.71 7.30
C MET A 243 -3.45 12.51 7.04
N TRP A 244 -3.51 13.74 7.55
CA TRP A 244 -4.68 14.61 7.38
C TRP A 244 -4.91 14.99 5.90
N LEU A 245 -3.87 15.45 5.22
CA LEU A 245 -3.96 15.83 3.82
C LEU A 245 -4.19 14.61 2.91
N GLY A 246 -3.56 13.47 3.18
CA GLY A 246 -3.77 12.23 2.44
C GLY A 246 -5.20 11.73 2.54
N HIS A 247 -5.81 11.80 3.72
CA HIS A 247 -7.19 11.38 3.94
C HIS A 247 -8.18 12.29 3.19
N PHE A 248 -8.17 13.58 3.51
CA PHE A 248 -9.14 14.52 2.93
C PHE A 248 -8.86 14.86 1.47
N GLY A 249 -7.58 14.86 1.07
CA GLY A 249 -7.18 15.09 -0.31
C GLY A 249 -7.63 14.02 -1.29
N VAL A 250 -7.94 12.81 -0.80
CA VAL A 250 -8.53 11.73 -1.62
C VAL A 250 -10.05 11.70 -1.48
N ILE A 251 -10.57 11.72 -0.26
CA ILE A 251 -12.03 11.55 -0.02
C ILE A 251 -12.84 12.72 -0.59
N VAL A 252 -12.39 13.97 -0.42
CA VAL A 252 -13.15 15.14 -0.89
C VAL A 252 -13.33 15.16 -2.41
N PRO A 253 -12.27 14.97 -3.24
CA PRO A 253 -12.46 14.84 -4.68
C PRO A 253 -13.37 13.68 -5.09
N VAL A 254 -13.26 12.52 -4.43
CA VAL A 254 -14.12 11.36 -4.71
C VAL A 254 -15.59 11.69 -4.43
N LEU A 255 -15.91 12.32 -3.31
CA LEU A 255 -17.27 12.77 -2.99
C LEU A 255 -17.76 13.83 -3.98
N ALA A 256 -16.90 14.76 -4.39
CA ALA A 256 -17.25 15.77 -5.37
C ALA A 256 -17.52 15.21 -6.78
N MET A 257 -16.94 14.04 -7.12
CA MET A 257 -17.29 13.32 -8.36
C MET A 257 -18.62 12.58 -8.25
N ALA A 258 -19.00 12.17 -7.04
CA ALA A 258 -20.22 11.41 -6.80
C ALA A 258 -21.48 12.30 -6.71
N GLY A 259 -21.35 13.58 -6.42
CA GLY A 259 -22.44 14.57 -6.31
C GLY A 259 -22.64 15.37 -7.57
#